data_669f38ff88986b4854358b2db2a360ac
#
_entry.id   669f38ff88986b4854358b2db2a360ac
#
_cell.length_a   1.000
_cell.length_b   1.000
_cell.length_c   1.000
_cell.angle_alpha   90.00
_cell.angle_beta   90.00
_cell.angle_gamma   90.00
#
_symmetry.space_group_name_H-M   'P 1'
#
loop_
_entity.id
_entity.type
_entity.pdbx_description
1 polymer ?
#
loop_
_entity_poly.entity_id
_entity_poly.type
_entity_poly.pdbx_seq_one_letter_code
_entity_poly.pdbx_strand_id
1 'polypeptide(L)'
;MGSQFFIGRVYCFCMVKYRIILNIFDRTGVVMDEYRAGETNAVVLAGMCTALAVVLSVIGFYMPLISLVVFLLIPLPIAYLGMKEGTSWSIIVTAGIMILDSVFFGFISAAFLCAIFGVLGVILGICYRNKVSATVTLAAGAVVVLAALIGQAFAAMYILNVPPMIFGGEAMDSMEQQMMGQMAQLYSGELLTQAQENVKQMMDSIRKSIPAATLGAAFFYTWASMTLGKKIFTRLGIKDIPGMPSLERWELPRFFLGLYVLAFAMQYITNGDATLEMIQYNLGLACVLVFWLQGLAALWWMPRKYPFVRPLRWIIAVLSVIIGMVQMIVVLLGLSDMVLQYRKKRNYE
;
A
#
# COMPACT_ATOMS: atom_id res chain seq x y z
N MET A 1 10.83 -39.96 9.59
CA MET A 1 11.74 -39.59 8.51
C MET A 1 11.22 -38.45 7.60
N GLY A 2 10.21 -37.68 8.01
CA GLY A 2 9.57 -36.63 7.20
C GLY A 2 9.87 -35.18 7.59
N SER A 3 10.50 -34.92 8.72
CA SER A 3 10.71 -33.55 9.24
C SER A 3 12.00 -32.86 8.75
N GLN A 4 12.99 -33.60 8.37
CA GLN A 4 14.26 -33.02 7.86
C GLN A 4 14.18 -32.54 6.41
N PHE A 5 13.24 -33.04 5.61
CA PHE A 5 13.07 -32.64 4.21
C PHE A 5 12.36 -31.28 4.06
N PHE A 6 11.53 -30.91 5.04
CA PHE A 6 10.79 -29.64 5.01
C PHE A 6 11.68 -28.46 5.45
N ILE A 7 12.56 -28.68 6.43
CA ILE A 7 13.47 -27.67 6.95
C ILE A 7 14.55 -27.33 5.91
N GLY A 8 15.07 -28.32 5.18
CA GLY A 8 16.05 -28.12 4.12
C GLY A 8 15.52 -27.27 2.94
N ARG A 9 14.22 -27.41 2.57
CA ARG A 9 13.61 -26.60 1.50
C ARG A 9 13.35 -25.15 1.92
N VAL A 10 13.00 -24.91 3.17
CA VAL A 10 12.78 -23.55 3.70
C VAL A 10 14.13 -22.83 3.85
N TYR A 11 15.18 -23.51 4.29
CA TYR A 11 16.53 -22.94 4.35
C TYR A 11 17.14 -22.65 2.97
N CYS A 12 16.90 -23.53 1.99
CA CYS A 12 17.34 -23.29 0.62
C CYS A 12 16.60 -22.11 -0.03
N PHE A 13 15.31 -21.95 0.24
CA PHE A 13 14.51 -20.84 -0.26
C PHE A 13 14.87 -19.50 0.41
N CYS A 14 15.19 -19.50 1.71
CA CYS A 14 15.72 -18.33 2.42
C CYS A 14 17.13 -17.97 1.95
N MET A 15 18.03 -18.95 1.77
CA MET A 15 19.40 -18.71 1.31
C MET A 15 19.46 -18.17 -0.11
N VAL A 16 18.62 -18.66 -1.03
CA VAL A 16 18.53 -18.14 -2.40
C VAL A 16 17.97 -16.72 -2.40
N LYS A 17 16.96 -16.41 -1.57
CA LYS A 17 16.44 -15.04 -1.40
C LYS A 17 17.45 -14.11 -0.73
N TYR A 18 18.17 -14.58 0.28
CA TYR A 18 19.22 -13.82 0.97
C TYR A 18 20.40 -13.50 0.02
N ARG A 19 20.76 -14.45 -0.86
CA ARG A 19 21.78 -14.24 -1.88
C ARG A 19 21.36 -13.27 -2.98
N ILE A 20 20.03 -13.20 -3.30
CA ILE A 20 19.49 -12.19 -4.22
C ILE A 20 19.56 -10.79 -3.59
N ILE A 21 19.21 -10.66 -2.32
CA ILE A 21 19.27 -9.38 -1.58
C ILE A 21 20.74 -8.94 -1.41
N LEU A 22 21.65 -9.85 -1.07
CA LEU A 22 23.08 -9.56 -0.98
C LEU A 22 23.68 -9.21 -2.36
N ASN A 23 23.30 -9.90 -3.44
CA ASN A 23 23.76 -9.54 -4.80
C ASN A 23 23.17 -8.19 -5.28
N ILE A 24 22.01 -7.78 -4.78
CA ILE A 24 21.47 -6.43 -5.04
C ILE A 24 22.35 -5.40 -4.32
N PHE A 25 22.77 -5.67 -3.08
CA PHE A 25 23.68 -4.79 -2.32
C PHE A 25 25.14 -4.83 -2.83
N ASP A 26 25.64 -5.97 -3.26
CA ASP A 26 27.03 -6.11 -3.74
C ASP A 26 27.25 -5.53 -5.15
N ARG A 27 26.19 -5.45 -5.98
CA ARG A 27 26.24 -4.72 -7.25
C ARG A 27 26.06 -3.20 -7.11
N THR A 28 25.77 -2.69 -5.93
CA THR A 28 25.85 -1.25 -5.60
C THR A 28 27.27 -0.81 -5.29
N GLY A 29 28.23 -1.73 -5.34
CA GLY A 29 29.67 -1.45 -5.24
C GLY A 29 30.08 -0.46 -6.34
N VAL A 30 30.55 0.66 -5.90
CA VAL A 30 31.11 1.78 -6.62
C VAL A 30 32.10 1.27 -7.69
N VAL A 31 31.66 1.09 -8.92
CA VAL A 31 32.53 1.14 -10.07
C VAL A 31 32.54 2.58 -10.57
N MET A 32 33.49 3.31 -10.02
CA MET A 32 33.87 4.64 -10.49
C MET A 32 34.77 4.50 -11.71
N ASP A 33 34.27 4.07 -12.85
CA ASP A 33 35.04 4.18 -14.09
C ASP A 33 34.13 3.97 -15.32
N GLU A 34 33.40 5.03 -15.67
CA GLU A 34 33.11 5.37 -17.06
C GLU A 34 32.50 6.79 -17.09
N TYR A 35 33.32 7.70 -16.62
CA TYR A 35 32.93 9.07 -16.26
C TYR A 35 33.47 10.05 -17.28
N ARG A 36 32.67 10.60 -18.20
CA ARG A 36 32.77 12.01 -18.66
C ARG A 36 31.79 12.48 -19.72
N ALA A 37 31.24 11.67 -20.61
CA ALA A 37 30.30 12.16 -21.64
C ALA A 37 28.81 11.95 -21.27
N GLY A 38 28.51 11.02 -20.33
CA GLY A 38 27.15 10.75 -19.86
C GLY A 38 26.69 11.61 -18.70
N GLU A 39 27.61 12.23 -17.96
CA GLU A 39 27.30 12.96 -16.72
C GLU A 39 26.46 14.20 -16.89
N THR A 40 26.72 14.99 -17.91
CA THR A 40 25.97 16.22 -18.18
C THR A 40 24.49 15.90 -18.41
N ASN A 41 24.21 14.78 -19.09
CA ASN A 41 22.85 14.34 -19.34
C ASN A 41 22.18 13.81 -18.04
N ALA A 42 22.92 13.12 -17.17
CA ALA A 42 22.42 12.62 -15.90
C ALA A 42 22.08 13.75 -14.92
N VAL A 43 22.91 14.78 -14.82
CA VAL A 43 22.65 15.98 -13.98
C VAL A 43 21.41 16.74 -14.45
N VAL A 44 21.28 16.98 -15.76
CA VAL A 44 20.11 17.64 -16.34
C VAL A 44 18.84 16.84 -16.08
N LEU A 45 18.90 15.51 -16.29
CA LEU A 45 17.77 14.63 -16.04
C LEU A 45 17.40 14.60 -14.55
N ALA A 46 18.40 14.58 -13.67
CA ALA A 46 18.19 14.65 -12.21
C ALA A 46 17.50 15.96 -11.81
N GLY A 47 17.94 17.10 -12.35
CA GLY A 47 17.30 18.40 -12.13
C GLY A 47 15.84 18.42 -12.59
N MET A 48 15.55 17.88 -13.77
CA MET A 48 14.17 17.77 -14.29
C MET A 48 13.29 16.87 -13.42
N CYS A 49 13.80 15.70 -13.00
CA CYS A 49 13.08 14.77 -12.11
C CYS A 49 12.82 15.41 -10.74
N THR A 50 13.81 16.11 -10.17
CA THR A 50 13.67 16.85 -8.91
C THR A 50 12.58 17.92 -9.03
N ALA A 51 12.66 18.77 -10.05
CA ALA A 51 11.67 19.84 -10.26
C ALA A 51 10.25 19.28 -10.43
N LEU A 52 10.10 18.21 -11.24
CA LEU A 52 8.79 17.55 -11.41
C LEU A 52 8.25 16.97 -10.10
N ALA A 53 9.09 16.30 -9.32
CA ALA A 53 8.67 15.70 -8.04
C ALA A 53 8.28 16.80 -7.03
N VAL A 54 9.04 17.90 -6.93
CA VAL A 54 8.73 19.04 -6.05
C VAL A 54 7.40 19.68 -6.46
N VAL A 55 7.17 19.91 -7.76
CA VAL A 55 5.88 20.45 -8.25
C VAL A 55 4.73 19.52 -7.86
N LEU A 56 4.89 18.21 -8.02
CA LEU A 56 3.90 17.23 -7.58
C LEU A 56 3.69 17.28 -6.07
N SER A 57 4.76 17.38 -5.26
CA SER A 57 4.67 17.49 -3.80
C SER A 57 3.89 18.74 -3.39
N VAL A 58 4.18 19.90 -3.99
CA VAL A 58 3.47 21.17 -3.73
C VAL A 58 2.00 21.06 -4.09
N ILE A 59 1.67 20.53 -5.28
CA ILE A 59 0.28 20.34 -5.69
C ILE A 59 -0.43 19.38 -4.73
N GLY A 60 0.19 18.25 -4.39
CA GLY A 60 -0.41 17.26 -3.49
C GLY A 60 -0.63 17.79 -2.07
N PHE A 61 0.25 18.66 -1.58
CA PHE A 61 0.14 19.23 -0.25
C PHE A 61 -0.96 20.31 -0.16
N TYR A 62 -1.06 21.20 -1.15
CA TYR A 62 -2.02 22.32 -1.11
C TYR A 62 -3.37 22.02 -1.75
N MET A 63 -3.53 20.91 -2.50
CA MET A 63 -4.77 20.54 -3.18
C MET A 63 -5.33 19.20 -2.66
N PRO A 64 -6.07 19.18 -1.53
CA PRO A 64 -6.53 17.94 -0.87
C PRO A 64 -7.36 17.02 -1.76
N LEU A 65 -8.18 17.58 -2.68
CA LEU A 65 -9.06 16.79 -3.56
C LEU A 65 -8.32 15.86 -4.51
N ILE A 66 -7.12 16.24 -4.94
CA ILE A 66 -6.32 15.47 -5.89
C ILE A 66 -5.05 14.88 -5.26
N SER A 67 -4.81 15.19 -3.98
CA SER A 67 -3.58 14.81 -3.26
C SER A 67 -3.27 13.32 -3.37
N LEU A 68 -4.27 12.45 -3.19
CA LEU A 68 -4.08 11.01 -3.27
C LEU A 68 -3.44 10.59 -4.61
N VAL A 69 -3.98 11.10 -5.72
CA VAL A 69 -3.49 10.75 -7.07
C VAL A 69 -2.09 11.34 -7.29
N VAL A 70 -1.88 12.58 -6.86
CA VAL A 70 -0.61 13.29 -7.04
C VAL A 70 0.50 12.62 -6.23
N PHE A 71 0.24 12.25 -4.98
CA PHE A 71 1.22 11.55 -4.14
C PHE A 71 1.64 10.19 -4.70
N LEU A 72 0.75 9.49 -5.42
CA LEU A 72 1.09 8.26 -6.12
C LEU A 72 2.06 8.47 -7.30
N LEU A 73 2.17 9.69 -7.82
CA LEU A 73 3.05 10.04 -8.92
C LEU A 73 4.45 10.46 -8.47
N ILE A 74 4.62 10.96 -7.23
CA ILE A 74 5.93 11.44 -6.71
C ILE A 74 7.05 10.39 -6.82
N PRO A 75 6.83 9.10 -6.52
CA PRO A 75 7.88 8.09 -6.66
C PRO A 75 8.37 7.87 -8.09
N LEU A 76 7.57 8.24 -9.09
CA LEU A 76 7.84 7.87 -10.49
C LEU A 76 9.03 8.60 -11.11
N PRO A 77 9.20 9.94 -10.97
CA PRO A 77 10.40 10.63 -11.43
C PRO A 77 11.69 10.06 -10.81
N ILE A 78 11.63 9.73 -9.51
CA ILE A 78 12.75 9.15 -8.76
C ILE A 78 13.08 7.74 -9.29
N ALA A 79 12.03 6.90 -9.49
CA ALA A 79 12.18 5.57 -10.04
C ALA A 79 12.71 5.57 -11.48
N TYR A 80 12.24 6.52 -12.30
CA TYR A 80 12.71 6.70 -13.68
C TYR A 80 14.21 7.00 -13.73
N LEU A 81 14.67 7.93 -12.90
CA LEU A 81 16.07 8.27 -12.82
C LEU A 81 16.92 7.10 -12.32
N GLY A 82 16.46 6.44 -11.25
CA GLY A 82 17.13 5.25 -10.69
C GLY A 82 17.25 4.10 -11.66
N MET A 83 16.25 3.91 -12.51
CA MET A 83 16.29 2.91 -13.57
C MET A 83 17.31 3.26 -14.66
N LYS A 84 17.39 4.54 -15.06
CA LYS A 84 18.30 4.98 -16.12
C LYS A 84 19.73 5.17 -15.63
N GLU A 85 19.92 6.00 -14.62
CA GLU A 85 21.24 6.52 -14.23
C GLU A 85 21.79 5.79 -12.99
N GLY A 86 20.92 5.07 -12.24
CA GLY A 86 21.33 4.25 -11.12
C GLY A 86 20.85 4.75 -9.76
N THR A 87 21.05 3.87 -8.77
CA THR A 87 20.55 4.07 -7.41
C THR A 87 21.11 5.33 -6.75
N SER A 88 22.38 5.64 -6.97
CA SER A 88 23.03 6.82 -6.39
C SER A 88 22.32 8.12 -6.81
N TRP A 89 21.95 8.23 -8.09
CA TRP A 89 21.20 9.37 -8.60
C TRP A 89 19.80 9.48 -8.01
N SER A 90 19.09 8.35 -7.81
CA SER A 90 17.79 8.35 -7.14
C SER A 90 17.90 8.89 -5.72
N ILE A 91 18.93 8.50 -4.97
CA ILE A 91 19.16 8.96 -3.58
C ILE A 91 19.46 10.46 -3.57
N ILE A 92 20.34 10.93 -4.46
CA ILE A 92 20.70 12.37 -4.58
C ILE A 92 19.46 13.21 -4.88
N VAL A 93 18.63 12.76 -5.84
CA VAL A 93 17.37 13.46 -6.20
C VAL A 93 16.38 13.43 -5.03
N THR A 94 16.26 12.32 -4.32
CA THR A 94 15.39 12.23 -3.14
C THR A 94 15.83 13.22 -2.05
N ALA A 95 17.14 13.34 -1.79
CA ALA A 95 17.68 14.32 -0.86
C ALA A 95 17.42 15.77 -1.37
N GLY A 96 17.59 16.01 -2.67
CA GLY A 96 17.29 17.30 -3.29
C GLY A 96 15.81 17.69 -3.16
N ILE A 97 14.89 16.75 -3.38
CA ILE A 97 13.45 16.95 -3.19
C ILE A 97 13.17 17.30 -1.72
N MET A 98 13.74 16.56 -0.77
CA MET A 98 13.57 16.82 0.66
C MET A 98 14.00 18.24 1.04
N ILE A 99 15.15 18.71 0.53
CA ILE A 99 15.66 20.06 0.77
C ILE A 99 14.71 21.10 0.20
N LEU A 100 14.28 20.93 -1.05
CA LEU A 100 13.39 21.90 -1.70
C LEU A 100 11.99 21.90 -1.08
N ASP A 101 11.42 20.73 -0.82
CA ASP A 101 10.12 20.59 -0.15
C ASP A 101 10.14 21.20 1.27
N SER A 102 11.29 21.17 1.95
CA SER A 102 11.44 21.77 3.27
C SER A 102 11.24 23.29 3.27
N VAL A 103 11.48 23.95 2.16
CA VAL A 103 11.23 25.39 1.98
C VAL A 103 9.72 25.68 1.90
N PHE A 104 8.93 24.76 1.35
CA PHE A 104 7.49 24.96 1.15
C PHE A 104 6.65 24.51 2.35
N PHE A 105 7.01 23.40 3.01
CA PHE A 105 6.18 22.78 4.05
C PHE A 105 6.89 22.63 5.41
N GLY A 106 8.14 23.07 5.51
CA GLY A 106 8.99 22.85 6.66
C GLY A 106 9.67 21.47 6.66
N PHE A 107 10.78 21.38 7.35
CA PHE A 107 11.69 20.21 7.32
C PHE A 107 11.01 18.89 7.72
N ILE A 108 10.18 18.91 8.77
CA ILE A 108 9.53 17.69 9.29
C ILE A 108 8.55 17.12 8.27
N SER A 109 7.69 17.97 7.68
CA SER A 109 6.72 17.54 6.67
C SER A 109 7.41 17.02 5.41
N ALA A 110 8.47 17.69 4.96
CA ALA A 110 9.28 17.27 3.82
C ALA A 110 9.97 15.92 4.09
N ALA A 111 10.54 15.73 5.28
CA ALA A 111 11.16 14.48 5.68
C ALA A 111 10.15 13.33 5.69
N PHE A 112 8.94 13.56 6.18
CA PHE A 112 7.86 12.56 6.19
C PHE A 112 7.40 12.20 4.78
N LEU A 113 7.23 13.17 3.88
CA LEU A 113 6.90 12.90 2.49
C LEU A 113 8.00 12.09 1.80
N CYS A 114 9.27 12.48 1.97
CA CYS A 114 10.39 11.76 1.39
C CYS A 114 10.60 10.36 1.95
N ALA A 115 10.33 10.15 3.23
CA ALA A 115 10.42 8.83 3.86
C ALA A 115 9.46 7.82 3.23
N ILE A 116 8.26 8.23 2.83
CA ILE A 116 7.30 7.34 2.14
C ILE A 116 7.59 7.32 0.64
N PHE A 117 7.44 8.45 -0.03
CA PHE A 117 7.38 8.51 -1.50
C PHE A 117 8.77 8.53 -2.13
N GLY A 118 9.73 9.20 -1.48
CA GLY A 118 11.12 9.24 -1.92
C GLY A 118 11.77 7.87 -1.88
N VAL A 119 11.70 7.20 -0.71
CA VAL A 119 12.28 5.87 -0.54
C VAL A 119 11.57 4.82 -1.39
N LEU A 120 10.23 4.89 -1.53
CA LEU A 120 9.50 4.06 -2.48
C LEU A 120 10.01 4.24 -3.90
N GLY A 121 10.24 5.50 -4.34
CA GLY A 121 10.80 5.79 -5.67
C GLY A 121 12.17 5.16 -5.89
N VAL A 122 13.07 5.23 -4.90
CA VAL A 122 14.38 4.60 -4.94
C VAL A 122 14.26 3.07 -5.10
N ILE A 123 13.42 2.43 -4.28
CA ILE A 123 13.21 0.97 -4.33
C ILE A 123 12.61 0.55 -5.67
N LEU A 124 11.60 1.26 -6.18
CA LEU A 124 11.04 0.99 -7.50
C LEU A 124 12.10 1.15 -8.61
N GLY A 125 12.95 2.18 -8.54
CA GLY A 125 14.06 2.37 -9.48
C GLY A 125 15.05 1.21 -9.49
N ILE A 126 15.45 0.73 -8.30
CA ILE A 126 16.33 -0.44 -8.13
C ILE A 126 15.68 -1.69 -8.73
N CYS A 127 14.41 -1.95 -8.38
CA CYS A 127 13.70 -3.13 -8.86
C CYS A 127 13.52 -3.12 -10.38
N TYR A 128 13.19 -1.98 -10.97
CA TYR A 128 13.00 -1.83 -12.41
C TYR A 128 14.34 -1.97 -13.17
N ARG A 129 15.42 -1.37 -12.66
CA ARG A 129 16.75 -1.51 -13.25
C ARG A 129 17.21 -2.96 -13.28
N ASN A 130 17.00 -3.69 -12.19
CA ASN A 130 17.39 -5.09 -12.05
C ASN A 130 16.36 -6.08 -12.62
N LYS A 131 15.30 -5.61 -13.28
CA LYS A 131 14.22 -6.43 -13.87
C LYS A 131 13.63 -7.44 -12.87
N VAL A 132 13.48 -7.01 -11.61
CA VAL A 132 12.90 -7.81 -10.52
C VAL A 132 11.44 -8.09 -10.83
N SER A 133 10.94 -9.31 -10.49
CA SER A 133 9.53 -9.67 -10.75
C SER A 133 8.56 -8.70 -10.06
N ALA A 134 7.39 -8.51 -10.67
CA ALA A 134 6.38 -7.57 -10.16
C ALA A 134 5.93 -7.88 -8.72
N THR A 135 5.80 -9.16 -8.37
CA THR A 135 5.41 -9.60 -7.02
C THR A 135 6.48 -9.26 -5.98
N VAL A 136 7.76 -9.47 -6.31
CA VAL A 136 8.87 -9.11 -5.40
C VAL A 136 9.00 -7.60 -5.29
N THR A 137 8.84 -6.85 -6.39
CA THR A 137 8.84 -5.38 -6.38
C THR A 137 7.71 -4.83 -5.50
N LEU A 138 6.51 -5.41 -5.60
CA LEU A 138 5.37 -5.05 -4.77
C LEU A 138 5.64 -5.33 -3.28
N ALA A 139 6.18 -6.51 -2.97
CA ALA A 139 6.52 -6.88 -1.59
C ALA A 139 7.61 -5.96 -1.01
N ALA A 140 8.68 -5.70 -1.75
CA ALA A 140 9.76 -4.81 -1.32
C ALA A 140 9.26 -3.37 -1.09
N GLY A 141 8.49 -2.83 -2.03
CA GLY A 141 7.91 -1.50 -1.89
C GLY A 141 6.93 -1.40 -0.71
N ALA A 142 6.06 -2.40 -0.53
CA ALA A 142 5.12 -2.42 0.59
C ALA A 142 5.84 -2.48 1.95
N VAL A 143 6.90 -3.30 2.08
CA VAL A 143 7.72 -3.36 3.30
C VAL A 143 8.37 -2.02 3.60
N VAL A 144 8.92 -1.35 2.60
CA VAL A 144 9.58 -0.04 2.77
C VAL A 144 8.58 1.04 3.15
N VAL A 145 7.42 1.10 2.49
CA VAL A 145 6.36 2.06 2.84
C VAL A 145 5.83 1.78 4.25
N LEU A 146 5.63 0.52 4.62
CA LEU A 146 5.22 0.14 5.96
C LEU A 146 6.24 0.59 7.02
N ALA A 147 7.53 0.32 6.77
CA ALA A 147 8.61 0.75 7.66
C ALA A 147 8.66 2.29 7.79
N ALA A 148 8.43 3.01 6.68
CA ALA A 148 8.35 4.47 6.69
C ALA A 148 7.15 4.99 7.50
N LEU A 149 5.96 4.39 7.34
CA LEU A 149 4.76 4.77 8.10
C LEU A 149 4.94 4.51 9.61
N ILE A 150 5.50 3.36 9.98
CA ILE A 150 5.80 3.03 11.38
C ILE A 150 6.88 3.99 11.92
N GLY A 151 7.96 4.21 11.16
CA GLY A 151 9.02 5.14 11.53
C GLY A 151 8.52 6.58 11.74
N GLN A 152 7.61 7.05 10.90
CA GLN A 152 6.95 8.36 11.07
C GLN A 152 6.12 8.44 12.34
N ALA A 153 5.40 7.37 12.68
CA ALA A 153 4.62 7.33 13.90
C ALA A 153 5.51 7.45 15.14
N PHE A 154 6.64 6.73 15.16
CA PHE A 154 7.63 6.87 16.23
C PHE A 154 8.30 8.25 16.24
N ALA A 155 8.65 8.79 15.07
CA ALA A 155 9.24 10.13 14.97
C ALA A 155 8.27 11.20 15.46
N ALA A 156 6.98 11.10 15.13
CA ALA A 156 5.96 12.01 15.64
C ALA A 156 5.87 11.94 17.18
N MET A 157 5.94 10.75 17.75
CA MET A 157 5.91 10.56 19.21
C MET A 157 7.12 11.20 19.89
N TYR A 158 8.34 10.94 19.39
CA TYR A 158 9.56 11.38 20.06
C TYR A 158 9.97 12.83 19.73
N ILE A 159 9.67 13.32 18.53
CA ILE A 159 10.09 14.65 18.06
C ILE A 159 9.01 15.70 18.33
N LEU A 160 7.74 15.35 18.08
CA LEU A 160 6.62 16.28 18.18
C LEU A 160 5.84 16.14 19.48
N ASN A 161 6.17 15.14 20.33
CA ASN A 161 5.41 14.76 21.53
C ASN A 161 3.91 14.53 21.23
N VAL A 162 3.59 14.14 20.00
CA VAL A 162 2.23 13.78 19.59
C VAL A 162 2.08 12.28 19.67
N PRO A 163 1.17 11.76 20.51
CA PRO A 163 0.89 10.33 20.54
C PRO A 163 0.48 9.86 19.13
N PRO A 164 1.14 8.81 18.60
CA PRO A 164 0.88 8.40 17.23
C PRO A 164 -0.57 7.91 17.10
N MET A 165 -1.26 8.34 16.04
CA MET A 165 -2.60 7.84 15.70
C MET A 165 -2.66 6.31 15.62
N ILE A 166 -1.54 5.65 15.30
CA ILE A 166 -1.40 4.19 15.24
C ILE A 166 -1.73 3.51 16.57
N PHE A 167 -1.66 4.24 17.70
CA PHE A 167 -1.96 3.71 19.04
C PHE A 167 -3.17 4.39 19.71
N GLY A 168 -4.03 5.10 18.96
CA GLY A 168 -5.24 5.72 19.51
C GLY A 168 -4.99 6.96 20.34
N GLY A 169 -4.12 7.87 19.86
CA GLY A 169 -3.71 9.06 20.60
C GLY A 169 -4.76 10.16 20.70
N GLU A 170 -4.41 11.25 21.42
CA GLU A 170 -5.23 12.43 21.72
C GLU A 170 -5.99 13.02 20.52
N ALA A 171 -5.44 12.89 19.29
CA ALA A 171 -6.10 13.32 18.08
C ALA A 171 -7.40 12.52 17.78
N MET A 172 -7.42 11.22 18.09
CA MET A 172 -8.63 10.41 17.97
C MET A 172 -9.61 10.68 19.11
N ASP A 173 -9.11 10.92 20.30
CA ASP A 173 -9.96 11.27 21.45
C ASP A 173 -10.61 12.63 21.24
N SER A 174 -9.89 13.62 20.70
CA SER A 174 -10.44 14.92 20.33
C SER A 174 -11.47 14.82 19.21
N MET A 175 -11.25 13.96 18.22
CA MET A 175 -12.21 13.69 17.14
C MET A 175 -13.49 13.03 17.70
N GLU A 176 -13.35 12.05 18.59
CA GLU A 176 -14.47 11.40 19.28
C GLU A 176 -15.29 12.42 20.07
N GLN A 177 -14.64 13.27 20.85
CA GLN A 177 -15.31 14.34 21.62
C GLN A 177 -16.04 15.35 20.72
N GLN A 178 -15.42 15.77 19.60
CA GLN A 178 -16.08 16.66 18.63
C GLN A 178 -17.33 16.01 18.03
N MET A 179 -17.25 14.72 17.63
CA MET A 179 -18.40 14.00 17.10
C MET A 179 -19.50 13.84 18.15
N MET A 180 -19.16 13.50 19.40
CA MET A 180 -20.12 13.42 20.49
C MET A 180 -20.79 14.77 20.77
N GLY A 181 -20.00 15.88 20.72
CA GLY A 181 -20.53 17.23 20.85
C GLY A 181 -21.52 17.61 19.74
N GLN A 182 -21.23 17.22 18.50
CA GLN A 182 -22.14 17.43 17.37
C GLN A 182 -23.43 16.61 17.53
N MET A 183 -23.35 15.37 17.99
CA MET A 183 -24.53 14.55 18.27
C MET A 183 -25.41 15.16 19.37
N ALA A 184 -24.80 15.74 20.40
CA ALA A 184 -25.52 16.44 21.48
C ALA A 184 -26.28 17.71 21.01
N GLN A 185 -25.86 18.32 19.90
CA GLN A 185 -26.58 19.44 19.28
C GLN A 185 -27.76 19.00 18.41
N LEU A 186 -27.70 17.79 17.85
CA LEU A 186 -28.69 17.28 16.89
C LEU A 186 -29.77 16.40 17.54
N TYR A 187 -29.42 15.71 18.63
CA TYR A 187 -30.28 14.71 19.27
C TYR A 187 -30.46 15.01 20.76
N SER A 188 -31.53 14.50 21.35
CA SER A 188 -31.82 14.58 22.79
C SER A 188 -32.45 13.28 23.30
N GLY A 189 -32.36 13.05 24.59
CA GLY A 189 -32.94 11.88 25.25
C GLY A 189 -32.29 10.56 24.78
N GLU A 190 -33.09 9.52 24.59
CA GLU A 190 -32.65 8.19 24.24
C GLU A 190 -31.93 8.12 22.87
N LEU A 191 -32.35 8.95 21.90
CA LEU A 191 -31.68 9.05 20.59
C LEU A 191 -30.26 9.58 20.72
N LEU A 192 -30.00 10.52 21.64
CA LEU A 192 -28.65 11.01 21.92
C LEU A 192 -27.76 9.90 22.47
N THR A 193 -28.25 9.12 23.41
CA THR A 193 -27.50 8.02 24.01
C THR A 193 -27.12 6.99 22.93
N GLN A 194 -28.05 6.59 22.09
CA GLN A 194 -27.80 5.67 20.97
C GLN A 194 -26.80 6.25 19.97
N ALA A 195 -26.91 7.53 19.62
CA ALA A 195 -25.99 8.20 18.71
C ALA A 195 -24.56 8.24 19.28
N GLN A 196 -24.41 8.55 20.57
CA GLN A 196 -23.12 8.56 21.25
C GLN A 196 -22.51 7.17 21.36
N GLU A 197 -23.30 6.12 21.64
CA GLU A 197 -22.82 4.73 21.61
C GLU A 197 -22.34 4.32 20.22
N ASN A 198 -23.07 4.67 19.17
CA ASN A 198 -22.65 4.40 17.80
C ASN A 198 -21.33 5.10 17.45
N VAL A 199 -21.14 6.37 17.86
CA VAL A 199 -19.87 7.09 17.68
C VAL A 199 -18.74 6.36 18.40
N LYS A 200 -18.95 5.96 19.66
CA LYS A 200 -17.95 5.22 20.43
C LYS A 200 -17.57 3.90 19.77
N GLN A 201 -18.55 3.08 19.37
CA GLN A 201 -18.30 1.81 18.67
C GLN A 201 -17.56 2.02 17.34
N MET A 202 -17.91 3.08 16.59
CA MET A 202 -17.22 3.44 15.36
C MET A 202 -15.75 3.80 15.62
N MET A 203 -15.48 4.64 16.64
CA MET A 203 -14.11 5.05 16.99
C MET A 203 -13.27 3.89 17.51
N ASP A 204 -13.84 2.99 18.31
CA ASP A 204 -13.17 1.76 18.75
C ASP A 204 -12.82 0.84 17.56
N SER A 205 -13.75 0.71 16.61
CA SER A 205 -13.50 -0.05 15.37
C SER A 205 -12.38 0.56 14.53
N ILE A 206 -12.34 1.89 14.41
CA ILE A 206 -11.27 2.60 13.70
C ILE A 206 -9.93 2.36 14.42
N ARG A 207 -9.87 2.53 15.75
CA ARG A 207 -8.65 2.27 16.54
C ARG A 207 -8.13 0.84 16.34
N LYS A 208 -9.02 -0.15 16.43
CA LYS A 208 -8.67 -1.57 16.21
C LYS A 208 -8.20 -1.84 14.78
N SER A 209 -8.71 -1.11 13.78
CA SER A 209 -8.38 -1.33 12.37
C SER A 209 -7.04 -0.73 11.90
N ILE A 210 -6.44 0.17 12.67
CA ILE A 210 -5.24 0.92 12.27
C ILE A 210 -4.10 0.02 11.77
N PRO A 211 -3.71 -1.09 12.43
CA PRO A 211 -2.63 -1.94 11.95
C PRO A 211 -2.91 -2.54 10.56
N ALA A 212 -4.13 -3.07 10.35
CA ALA A 212 -4.51 -3.62 9.04
C ALA A 212 -4.64 -2.51 7.98
N ALA A 213 -5.15 -1.34 8.35
CA ALA A 213 -5.25 -0.17 7.47
C ALA A 213 -3.87 0.31 7.03
N THR A 214 -2.89 0.35 7.94
CA THR A 214 -1.50 0.74 7.64
C THR A 214 -0.85 -0.25 6.66
N LEU A 215 -1.04 -1.56 6.87
CA LEU A 215 -0.59 -2.60 5.94
C LEU A 215 -1.27 -2.45 4.56
N GLY A 216 -2.58 -2.24 4.56
CA GLY A 216 -3.36 -2.03 3.35
C GLY A 216 -2.92 -0.78 2.58
N ALA A 217 -2.64 0.32 3.28
CA ALA A 217 -2.12 1.55 2.69
C ALA A 217 -0.74 1.34 2.05
N ALA A 218 0.19 0.67 2.74
CA ALA A 218 1.52 0.38 2.20
C ALA A 218 1.45 -0.47 0.91
N PHE A 219 0.59 -1.48 0.91
CA PHE A 219 0.32 -2.28 -0.29
C PHE A 219 -0.29 -1.44 -1.41
N PHE A 220 -1.32 -0.65 -1.11
CA PHE A 220 -2.03 0.18 -2.07
C PHE A 220 -1.13 1.21 -2.72
N TYR A 221 -0.36 1.97 -1.93
CA TYR A 221 0.58 2.97 -2.46
C TYR A 221 1.60 2.34 -3.41
N THR A 222 2.18 1.22 -3.03
CA THR A 222 3.16 0.52 -3.87
C THR A 222 2.51 -0.01 -5.15
N TRP A 223 1.38 -0.69 -5.04
CA TRP A 223 0.66 -1.26 -6.19
C TRP A 223 0.19 -0.18 -7.18
N ALA A 224 -0.37 0.91 -6.65
CA ALA A 224 -0.87 2.00 -7.46
C ALA A 224 0.28 2.74 -8.17
N SER A 225 1.39 3.05 -7.47
CA SER A 225 2.58 3.65 -8.06
C SER A 225 3.19 2.75 -9.13
N MET A 226 3.30 1.43 -8.91
CA MET A 226 3.76 0.47 -9.92
C MET A 226 2.86 0.45 -11.16
N THR A 227 1.54 0.48 -10.96
CA THR A 227 0.55 0.41 -12.04
C THR A 227 0.60 1.68 -12.89
N LEU A 228 0.68 2.86 -12.23
CA LEU A 228 0.84 4.14 -12.90
C LEU A 228 2.20 4.23 -13.60
N GLY A 229 3.26 3.81 -12.91
CA GLY A 229 4.62 3.77 -13.44
C GLY A 229 4.71 2.94 -14.72
N LYS A 230 4.16 1.72 -14.72
CA LYS A 230 4.11 0.89 -15.92
C LYS A 230 3.43 1.60 -17.09
N LYS A 231 2.28 2.24 -16.86
CA LYS A 231 1.55 2.95 -17.91
C LYS A 231 2.35 4.14 -18.46
N ILE A 232 2.95 4.93 -17.58
CA ILE A 232 3.71 6.14 -17.95
C ILE A 232 4.99 5.73 -18.68
N PHE A 233 5.78 4.83 -18.12
CA PHE A 233 7.07 4.42 -18.68
C PHE A 233 6.93 3.68 -20.02
N THR A 234 5.86 2.88 -20.17
CA THR A 234 5.56 2.25 -21.48
C THR A 234 5.27 3.32 -22.55
N ARG A 235 4.58 4.41 -22.20
CA ARG A 235 4.36 5.56 -23.12
C ARG A 235 5.64 6.32 -23.44
N LEU A 236 6.60 6.31 -22.51
CA LEU A 236 7.95 6.87 -22.73
C LEU A 236 8.88 5.93 -23.52
N GLY A 237 8.36 4.82 -24.05
CA GLY A 237 9.10 3.87 -24.89
C GLY A 237 9.87 2.80 -24.11
N ILE A 238 9.72 2.72 -22.78
CA ILE A 238 10.38 1.71 -21.97
C ILE A 238 9.49 0.46 -21.89
N LYS A 239 9.89 -0.61 -22.59
CA LYS A 239 9.04 -1.81 -22.79
C LYS A 239 9.16 -2.85 -21.67
N ASP A 240 10.30 -2.95 -20.99
CA ASP A 240 10.64 -4.07 -20.09
C ASP A 240 10.37 -3.76 -18.60
N ILE A 241 9.25 -3.10 -18.29
CA ILE A 241 8.92 -2.79 -16.90
C ILE A 241 8.08 -3.90 -16.30
N PRO A 242 8.53 -4.52 -15.19
CA PRO A 242 7.73 -5.50 -14.46
C PRO A 242 6.43 -4.84 -13.99
N GLY A 243 5.31 -5.42 -14.34
CA GLY A 243 4.00 -4.94 -13.94
C GLY A 243 3.10 -6.07 -13.52
N MET A 244 2.23 -5.79 -12.57
CA MET A 244 1.26 -6.76 -12.11
C MET A 244 0.41 -7.26 -13.28
N PRO A 245 0.05 -8.56 -13.28
CA PRO A 245 -0.91 -9.09 -14.25
C PRO A 245 -2.24 -8.32 -14.14
N SER A 246 -3.03 -8.38 -15.21
CA SER A 246 -4.38 -7.78 -15.20
C SER A 246 -5.19 -8.33 -14.02
N LEU A 247 -6.00 -7.47 -13.38
CA LEU A 247 -6.77 -7.82 -12.18
C LEU A 247 -7.61 -9.09 -12.36
N GLU A 248 -8.13 -9.33 -13.54
CA GLU A 248 -8.88 -10.54 -13.89
C GLU A 248 -8.10 -11.86 -13.75
N ARG A 249 -6.75 -11.80 -13.73
CA ARG A 249 -5.86 -12.96 -13.56
C ARG A 249 -5.37 -13.14 -12.13
N TRP A 250 -5.79 -12.28 -11.21
CA TRP A 250 -5.39 -12.41 -9.82
C TRP A 250 -6.09 -13.59 -9.18
N GLU A 251 -5.29 -14.50 -8.64
CA GLU A 251 -5.72 -15.64 -7.84
C GLU A 251 -5.00 -15.57 -6.50
N LEU A 252 -5.74 -15.26 -5.46
CA LEU A 252 -5.19 -15.16 -4.11
C LEU A 252 -5.17 -16.53 -3.43
N PRO A 253 -4.19 -16.78 -2.54
CA PRO A 253 -4.01 -18.08 -1.91
C PRO A 253 -5.21 -18.49 -1.06
N ARG A 254 -5.64 -19.74 -1.17
CA ARG A 254 -6.78 -20.28 -0.41
C ARG A 254 -6.56 -20.39 1.09
N PHE A 255 -5.32 -20.33 1.56
CA PHE A 255 -5.05 -20.38 3.00
C PHE A 255 -5.76 -19.25 3.76
N PHE A 256 -6.11 -18.12 3.09
CA PHE A 256 -6.92 -17.05 3.69
C PHE A 256 -8.31 -17.49 4.12
N LEU A 257 -8.88 -18.56 3.51
CA LEU A 257 -10.12 -19.16 4.00
C LEU A 257 -9.92 -19.75 5.39
N GLY A 258 -8.82 -20.48 5.59
CA GLY A 258 -8.47 -21.04 6.91
C GLY A 258 -8.18 -19.94 7.94
N LEU A 259 -7.47 -18.88 7.55
CA LEU A 259 -7.21 -17.74 8.43
C LEU A 259 -8.51 -17.00 8.81
N TYR A 260 -9.47 -16.89 7.91
CA TYR A 260 -10.76 -16.29 8.20
C TYR A 260 -11.57 -17.13 9.19
N VAL A 261 -11.59 -18.45 9.01
CA VAL A 261 -12.22 -19.38 9.98
C VAL A 261 -11.54 -19.28 11.34
N LEU A 262 -10.20 -19.18 11.37
CA LEU A 262 -9.45 -18.95 12.60
C LEU A 262 -9.84 -17.62 13.26
N ALA A 263 -9.87 -16.51 12.51
CA ALA A 263 -10.28 -15.20 13.03
C ALA A 263 -11.71 -15.25 13.60
N PHE A 264 -12.63 -15.98 12.94
CA PHE A 264 -13.98 -16.19 13.43
C PHE A 264 -14.02 -17.04 14.69
N ALA A 265 -13.21 -18.10 14.77
CA ALA A 265 -13.13 -18.94 15.98
C ALA A 265 -12.52 -18.19 17.18
N MET A 266 -11.54 -17.30 16.93
CA MET A 266 -10.89 -16.50 17.96
C MET A 266 -11.89 -15.64 18.75
N GLN A 267 -12.98 -15.14 18.14
CA GLN A 267 -13.99 -14.34 18.85
C GLN A 267 -14.63 -15.05 20.04
N TYR A 268 -14.59 -16.39 20.07
CA TYR A 268 -15.11 -17.18 21.19
C TYR A 268 -14.06 -17.45 22.27
N ILE A 269 -12.78 -17.14 22.00
CA ILE A 269 -11.66 -17.49 22.89
C ILE A 269 -11.07 -16.23 23.53
N THR A 270 -11.28 -15.06 22.95
CA THR A 270 -10.63 -13.80 23.37
C THR A 270 -11.00 -13.32 24.78
N ASN A 271 -12.15 -13.76 25.33
CA ASN A 271 -12.60 -13.57 26.73
C ASN A 271 -12.29 -12.17 27.34
N GLY A 272 -12.30 -11.11 26.53
CA GLY A 272 -12.02 -9.72 26.96
C GLY A 272 -10.54 -9.35 27.00
N ASP A 273 -9.61 -10.18 26.50
CA ASP A 273 -8.22 -9.78 26.30
C ASP A 273 -8.12 -8.84 25.10
N ALA A 274 -7.83 -7.56 25.38
CA ALA A 274 -7.75 -6.51 24.38
C ALA A 274 -6.73 -6.80 23.26
N THR A 275 -5.63 -7.49 23.58
CA THR A 275 -4.58 -7.86 22.61
C THR A 275 -5.09 -8.91 21.64
N LEU A 276 -5.74 -9.95 22.17
CA LEU A 276 -6.33 -11.01 21.36
C LEU A 276 -7.48 -10.49 20.50
N GLU A 277 -8.33 -9.61 21.03
CA GLU A 277 -9.39 -8.95 20.25
C GLU A 277 -8.81 -8.12 19.10
N MET A 278 -7.73 -7.36 19.34
CA MET A 278 -7.07 -6.58 18.31
C MET A 278 -6.48 -7.47 17.22
N ILE A 279 -5.82 -8.58 17.57
CA ILE A 279 -5.29 -9.56 16.62
C ILE A 279 -6.42 -10.19 15.80
N GLN A 280 -7.47 -10.64 16.44
CA GLN A 280 -8.65 -11.25 15.81
C GLN A 280 -9.30 -10.29 14.81
N TYR A 281 -9.53 -9.04 15.24
CA TYR A 281 -10.14 -8.01 14.40
C TYR A 281 -9.31 -7.71 13.15
N ASN A 282 -7.99 -7.51 13.31
CA ASN A 282 -7.09 -7.22 12.20
C ASN A 282 -6.92 -8.40 11.25
N LEU A 283 -6.89 -9.63 11.79
CA LEU A 283 -6.83 -10.85 10.98
C LEU A 283 -8.11 -10.98 10.12
N GLY A 284 -9.28 -10.78 10.74
CA GLY A 284 -10.56 -10.77 10.04
C GLY A 284 -10.62 -9.69 8.94
N LEU A 285 -10.20 -8.46 9.27
CA LEU A 285 -10.18 -7.35 8.32
C LEU A 285 -9.22 -7.62 7.14
N ALA A 286 -8.03 -8.18 7.41
CA ALA A 286 -7.09 -8.56 6.35
C ALA A 286 -7.70 -9.63 5.42
N CYS A 287 -8.39 -10.63 5.96
CA CYS A 287 -9.09 -11.63 5.16
C CYS A 287 -10.23 -11.02 4.32
N VAL A 288 -11.01 -10.11 4.89
CA VAL A 288 -12.08 -9.38 4.18
C VAL A 288 -11.51 -8.56 3.02
N LEU A 289 -10.37 -7.88 3.22
CA LEU A 289 -9.68 -7.15 2.15
C LEU A 289 -9.21 -8.09 1.03
N VAL A 290 -8.67 -9.26 1.38
CA VAL A 290 -8.26 -10.28 0.40
C VAL A 290 -9.48 -10.80 -0.39
N PHE A 291 -10.60 -11.08 0.27
CA PHE A 291 -11.82 -11.53 -0.41
C PHE A 291 -12.43 -10.43 -1.27
N TRP A 292 -12.37 -9.18 -0.83
CA TRP A 292 -12.79 -8.04 -1.64
C TRP A 292 -11.95 -7.89 -2.91
N LEU A 293 -10.61 -7.98 -2.82
CA LEU A 293 -9.71 -7.98 -3.99
C LEU A 293 -9.99 -9.15 -4.93
N GLN A 294 -10.25 -10.34 -4.40
CA GLN A 294 -10.64 -11.52 -5.18
C GLN A 294 -11.98 -11.30 -5.87
N GLY A 295 -12.94 -10.67 -5.19
CA GLY A 295 -14.25 -10.30 -5.74
C GLY A 295 -14.14 -9.28 -6.87
N LEU A 296 -13.29 -8.27 -6.72
CA LEU A 296 -12.97 -7.36 -7.82
C LEU A 296 -12.33 -8.11 -8.99
N ALA A 297 -11.42 -9.04 -8.75
CA ALA A 297 -10.81 -9.84 -9.81
C ALA A 297 -11.86 -10.68 -10.54
N ALA A 298 -12.82 -11.27 -9.84
CA ALA A 298 -13.95 -12.00 -10.42
C ALA A 298 -14.86 -11.06 -11.24
N LEU A 299 -15.15 -9.87 -10.72
CA LEU A 299 -15.94 -8.85 -11.40
C LEU A 299 -15.27 -8.38 -12.71
N TRP A 300 -13.93 -8.28 -12.75
CA TRP A 300 -13.17 -7.94 -13.96
C TRP A 300 -13.16 -9.06 -14.99
N TRP A 301 -13.29 -10.32 -14.54
CA TRP A 301 -13.37 -11.49 -15.42
C TRP A 301 -14.77 -11.67 -16.01
N MET A 302 -15.85 -11.33 -15.28
CA MET A 302 -17.25 -11.53 -15.70
C MET A 302 -17.63 -10.99 -17.09
N PRO A 303 -17.12 -9.84 -17.58
CA PRO A 303 -17.46 -9.34 -18.91
C PRO A 303 -17.10 -10.27 -20.07
N ARG A 304 -16.24 -11.26 -19.85
CA ARG A 304 -15.95 -12.30 -20.85
C ARG A 304 -17.18 -13.15 -21.14
N LYS A 305 -18.02 -13.37 -20.14
CA LYS A 305 -19.27 -14.15 -20.24
C LYS A 305 -20.50 -13.26 -20.39
N TYR A 306 -20.51 -12.13 -19.71
CA TYR A 306 -21.65 -11.21 -19.63
C TYR A 306 -21.21 -9.81 -20.03
N PRO A 307 -21.27 -9.45 -21.33
CA PRO A 307 -20.77 -8.16 -21.83
C PRO A 307 -21.40 -6.93 -21.18
N PHE A 308 -22.65 -7.02 -20.71
CA PHE A 308 -23.36 -5.93 -20.02
C PHE A 308 -22.72 -5.53 -18.69
N VAL A 309 -21.94 -6.42 -18.06
CA VAL A 309 -21.20 -6.12 -16.82
C VAL A 309 -20.03 -5.16 -17.08
N ARG A 310 -19.59 -4.98 -18.32
CA ARG A 310 -18.42 -4.18 -18.67
C ARG A 310 -18.48 -2.71 -18.19
N PRO A 311 -19.55 -1.95 -18.36
CA PRO A 311 -19.69 -0.62 -17.77
C PRO A 311 -19.95 -0.67 -16.26
N LEU A 312 -20.74 -1.63 -15.78
CA LEU A 312 -21.15 -1.73 -14.37
C LEU A 312 -19.98 -2.04 -13.43
N ARG A 313 -18.93 -2.75 -13.87
CA ARG A 313 -17.81 -3.13 -13.00
C ARG A 313 -17.12 -1.95 -12.34
N TRP A 314 -16.98 -0.81 -13.05
CA TRP A 314 -16.39 0.39 -12.50
C TRP A 314 -17.31 1.03 -11.45
N ILE A 315 -18.60 1.09 -11.72
CA ILE A 315 -19.60 1.60 -10.79
C ILE A 315 -19.63 0.75 -9.53
N ILE A 316 -19.70 -0.58 -9.67
CA ILE A 316 -19.70 -1.52 -8.53
C ILE A 316 -18.40 -1.40 -7.74
N ALA A 317 -17.25 -1.28 -8.40
CA ALA A 317 -15.96 -1.14 -7.72
C ALA A 317 -15.90 0.15 -6.88
N VAL A 318 -16.34 1.29 -7.43
CA VAL A 318 -16.39 2.56 -6.70
C VAL A 318 -17.41 2.49 -5.56
N LEU A 319 -18.62 1.99 -5.83
CA LEU A 319 -19.65 1.85 -4.81
C LEU A 319 -19.24 0.89 -3.69
N SER A 320 -18.48 -0.17 -3.99
CA SER A 320 -17.99 -1.10 -2.98
C SER A 320 -16.98 -0.50 -2.00
N VAL A 321 -16.38 0.65 -2.32
CA VAL A 321 -15.54 1.41 -1.37
C VAL A 321 -16.39 2.31 -0.47
N ILE A 322 -17.51 2.84 -1.00
CA ILE A 322 -18.32 3.86 -0.32
C ILE A 322 -19.46 3.21 0.47
N ILE A 323 -20.09 2.17 -0.08
CA ILE A 323 -21.32 1.56 0.46
C ILE A 323 -21.01 0.16 0.98
N GLY A 324 -21.07 -0.02 2.30
CA GLY A 324 -20.74 -1.29 2.96
C GLY A 324 -21.57 -2.50 2.46
N MET A 325 -22.84 -2.31 2.10
CA MET A 325 -23.66 -3.39 1.49
C MET A 325 -23.08 -3.86 0.15
N VAL A 326 -22.63 -2.93 -0.70
CA VAL A 326 -22.02 -3.26 -2.00
C VAL A 326 -20.66 -3.93 -1.77
N GLN A 327 -19.88 -3.44 -0.80
CA GLN A 327 -18.64 -4.08 -0.37
C GLN A 327 -18.87 -5.54 0.03
N MET A 328 -19.89 -5.80 0.85
CA MET A 328 -20.21 -7.15 1.31
C MET A 328 -20.56 -8.08 0.14
N ILE A 329 -21.31 -7.61 -0.85
CA ILE A 329 -21.63 -8.38 -2.06
C ILE A 329 -20.35 -8.74 -2.83
N VAL A 330 -19.42 -7.80 -2.98
CA VAL A 330 -18.14 -8.03 -3.66
C VAL A 330 -17.27 -9.01 -2.87
N VAL A 331 -17.24 -8.91 -1.52
CA VAL A 331 -16.56 -9.87 -0.63
C VAL A 331 -17.14 -11.27 -0.79
N LEU A 332 -18.46 -11.42 -0.79
CA LEU A 332 -19.13 -12.72 -0.99
C LEU A 332 -18.83 -13.30 -2.37
N LEU A 333 -18.77 -12.46 -3.41
CA LEU A 333 -18.36 -12.87 -4.75
C LEU A 333 -16.92 -13.40 -4.75
N GLY A 334 -16.00 -12.73 -4.04
CA GLY A 334 -14.62 -13.17 -3.92
C GLY A 334 -14.47 -14.46 -3.12
N LEU A 335 -15.22 -14.59 -2.03
CA LEU A 335 -15.28 -15.82 -1.23
C LEU A 335 -15.78 -17.00 -2.07
N SER A 336 -16.88 -16.80 -2.80
CA SER A 336 -17.45 -17.84 -3.69
C SER A 336 -16.48 -18.24 -4.80
N ASP A 337 -15.77 -17.27 -5.40
CA ASP A 337 -14.76 -17.56 -6.44
C ASP A 337 -13.58 -18.37 -5.85
N MET A 338 -13.15 -18.05 -4.62
CA MET A 338 -12.04 -18.75 -3.95
C MET A 338 -12.42 -20.20 -3.59
N VAL A 339 -13.68 -20.45 -3.19
CA VAL A 339 -14.17 -21.78 -2.85
C VAL A 339 -14.45 -22.59 -4.12
N LEU A 340 -15.25 -22.06 -5.04
CA LEU A 340 -15.77 -22.80 -6.19
C LEU A 340 -14.80 -22.84 -7.38
N GLN A 341 -13.84 -21.93 -7.45
CA GLN A 341 -12.83 -21.80 -8.52
C GLN A 341 -13.44 -21.80 -9.94
N TYR A 342 -14.61 -21.18 -10.13
CA TYR A 342 -15.29 -21.19 -11.41
C TYR A 342 -14.49 -20.53 -12.52
N ARG A 343 -13.55 -19.62 -12.23
CA ARG A 343 -12.62 -19.05 -13.20
C ARG A 343 -11.58 -20.05 -13.70
N LYS A 344 -11.08 -20.94 -12.84
CA LYS A 344 -10.12 -22.01 -13.21
C LYS A 344 -10.76 -23.09 -14.05
N LYS A 345 -11.91 -23.61 -13.61
CA LYS A 345 -12.62 -24.69 -14.31
C LYS A 345 -12.90 -24.37 -15.76
N ARG A 346 -13.02 -23.10 -16.11
CA ARG A 346 -13.41 -22.65 -17.44
C ARG A 346 -12.26 -22.20 -18.35
N ASN A 347 -11.05 -22.06 -17.85
CA ASN A 347 -9.87 -21.83 -18.68
C ASN A 347 -9.32 -23.15 -19.29
N TYR A 348 -9.92 -24.27 -18.95
CA TYR A 348 -9.60 -25.61 -19.47
C TYR A 348 -10.69 -26.15 -20.42
N GLU A 349 -11.78 -25.43 -20.66
CA GLU A 349 -12.78 -25.61 -21.71
C GLU A 349 -12.59 -24.57 -22.85
#